data_e9fbce2b3d98178358e71139c8f7a27f
#
_entry.id   e9fbce2b3d98178358e71139c8f7a27f
#
_cell.length_a   1.000
_cell.length_b   1.000
_cell.length_c   1.000
_cell.angle_alpha   90.00
_cell.angle_beta   90.00
_cell.angle_gamma   90.00
#
_symmetry.space_group_name_H-M   'P 1'
#
loop_
_entity.id
_entity.type
_entity.pdbx_description
1 polymer ?
#
loop_
_entity_poly.entity_id
_entity_poly.type
_entity_poly.pdbx_seq_one_letter_code
_entity_poly.pdbx_strand_id
1 'polypeptide(L)'
;MVISECENYKHQESTKLKIKQHEKVINYMNELIDLAVQMKSSINILKTSEWYKLVDVNRNNFLPHVLFSDSRYNCLYKLYKELQNNEFKIEIDSHYTFQWKRTDKLYEMWCYIKICKILCNNNLGFNIIGGWLFDEYNHGERILIPELSSGTTIIFEKNDIRLHLIYDKEVPFSSTETLKNENPLYMTSVNNRPDCRLDVYKNDIYIRSIVFEIKYRHKHYIWDKRLIRNNKSAVMRQVISYAKNFESIYLFGGEKYRRFNPIYKVFILHPKNLNEKNLEEEVVDHNLKFLVMRPQKGIINVEENIKCTILELCREAEDYI
;
A
#
# COMPACT_ATOMS: atom_id res chain seq x y z
N MET A 1 -17.75 14.96 -17.07
CA MET A 1 -17.83 13.59 -16.56
C MET A 1 -17.72 13.57 -15.04
N VAL A 2 -16.58 13.96 -14.42
CA VAL A 2 -16.43 13.97 -12.96
C VAL A 2 -17.47 14.84 -12.22
N ILE A 3 -17.83 16.01 -12.76
CA ILE A 3 -18.84 16.90 -12.16
C ILE A 3 -20.23 16.26 -12.19
N SER A 4 -20.62 15.62 -13.29
CA SER A 4 -21.93 14.96 -13.41
C SER A 4 -22.04 13.69 -12.55
N GLU A 5 -20.95 12.98 -12.34
CA GLU A 5 -20.90 11.83 -11.44
C GLU A 5 -20.98 12.25 -9.97
N CYS A 6 -20.32 13.35 -9.60
CA CYS A 6 -20.42 13.92 -8.26
C CYS A 6 -21.83 14.46 -7.93
N GLU A 7 -22.51 15.04 -8.93
CA GLU A 7 -23.90 15.52 -8.77
C GLU A 7 -24.90 14.36 -8.68
N ASN A 8 -24.70 13.28 -9.44
CA ASN A 8 -25.53 12.07 -9.33
C ASN A 8 -25.36 11.37 -7.99
N TYR A 9 -24.18 11.44 -7.37
CA TYR A 9 -23.94 10.89 -6.03
C TYR A 9 -24.75 11.63 -4.95
N LYS A 10 -24.96 12.95 -5.11
CA LYS A 10 -25.83 13.75 -4.21
C LYS A 10 -27.29 13.31 -4.19
N HIS A 11 -27.79 12.78 -5.32
CA HIS A 11 -29.20 12.42 -5.44
C HIS A 11 -29.55 11.00 -4.97
N GLN A 12 -28.57 10.13 -4.75
CA GLN A 12 -28.82 8.71 -4.46
C GLN A 12 -28.89 8.32 -2.97
N GLU A 13 -28.64 9.22 -2.01
CA GLU A 13 -28.61 8.82 -0.60
C GLU A 13 -29.58 9.59 0.30
N SER A 14 -30.79 9.06 0.41
CA SER A 14 -31.75 9.41 1.45
C SER A 14 -32.03 8.22 2.38
N THR A 15 -31.16 7.96 3.35
CA THR A 15 -31.49 7.12 4.51
C THR A 15 -30.77 7.60 5.78
N LYS A 16 -31.57 7.85 6.81
CA LYS A 16 -31.30 8.70 7.98
C LYS A 16 -30.21 8.29 8.97
N LEU A 17 -29.51 7.19 8.81
CA LEU A 17 -28.55 6.66 9.82
C LEU A 17 -27.07 6.87 9.53
N LYS A 18 -26.72 7.39 8.35
CA LYS A 18 -25.35 7.66 7.94
C LYS A 18 -25.03 9.15 7.71
N ILE A 19 -25.92 10.05 8.06
CA ILE A 19 -25.90 11.47 7.69
C ILE A 19 -24.57 12.16 8.02
N LYS A 20 -24.00 11.94 9.18
CA LYS A 20 -22.81 12.69 9.64
C LYS A 20 -21.49 12.28 8.95
N GLN A 21 -21.37 11.05 8.47
CA GLN A 21 -20.22 10.61 7.68
C GLN A 21 -20.37 11.04 6.22
N HIS A 22 -21.61 11.01 5.71
CA HIS A 22 -21.93 11.45 4.36
C HIS A 22 -21.78 12.96 4.17
N GLU A 23 -22.13 13.79 5.17
CA GLU A 23 -21.88 15.24 5.12
C GLU A 23 -20.42 15.59 4.92
N LYS A 24 -19.50 14.89 5.58
CA LYS A 24 -18.04 15.11 5.36
C LYS A 24 -17.58 14.72 3.97
N VAL A 25 -18.10 13.64 3.42
CA VAL A 25 -17.79 13.21 2.05
C VAL A 25 -18.37 14.20 1.06
N ILE A 26 -19.62 14.63 1.27
CA ILE A 26 -20.30 15.63 0.43
C ILE A 26 -19.53 16.95 0.45
N ASN A 27 -19.09 17.42 1.63
CA ASN A 27 -18.31 18.66 1.74
C ASN A 27 -16.97 18.54 1.01
N TYR A 28 -16.26 17.43 1.18
CA TYR A 28 -15.02 17.17 0.44
C TYR A 28 -15.24 17.12 -1.07
N MET A 29 -16.30 16.47 -1.54
CA MET A 29 -16.64 16.43 -2.98
C MET A 29 -17.04 17.81 -3.51
N ASN A 30 -17.71 18.63 -2.69
CA ASN A 30 -17.99 20.03 -3.05
C ASN A 30 -16.71 20.86 -3.21
N GLU A 31 -15.74 20.72 -2.29
CA GLU A 31 -14.44 21.39 -2.39
C GLU A 31 -13.70 20.99 -3.68
N LEU A 32 -13.75 19.70 -4.07
CA LEU A 32 -13.16 19.23 -5.32
C LEU A 32 -13.89 19.77 -6.56
N ILE A 33 -15.21 19.87 -6.52
CA ILE A 33 -16.01 20.47 -7.60
C ILE A 33 -15.66 21.96 -7.75
N ASP A 34 -15.58 22.69 -6.64
CA ASP A 34 -15.24 24.11 -6.64
C ASP A 34 -13.83 24.34 -7.20
N LEU A 35 -12.87 23.48 -6.81
CA LEU A 35 -11.52 23.52 -7.37
C LEU A 35 -11.52 23.25 -8.88
N ALA A 36 -12.25 22.26 -9.34
CA ALA A 36 -12.36 21.94 -10.77
C ALA A 36 -13.00 23.07 -11.57
N VAL A 37 -14.02 23.74 -11.01
CA VAL A 37 -14.66 24.91 -11.60
C VAL A 37 -13.69 26.10 -11.68
N GLN A 38 -12.92 26.35 -10.61
CA GLN A 38 -11.89 27.39 -10.61
C GLN A 38 -10.81 27.14 -11.66
N MET A 39 -10.32 25.90 -11.76
CA MET A 39 -9.34 25.51 -12.78
C MET A 39 -9.90 25.71 -14.21
N LYS A 40 -11.13 25.29 -14.45
CA LYS A 40 -11.83 25.49 -15.75
C LYS A 40 -11.98 26.98 -16.07
N SER A 41 -12.36 27.81 -15.09
CA SER A 41 -12.47 29.28 -15.24
C SER A 41 -11.13 29.89 -15.59
N SER A 42 -10.06 29.52 -14.88
CA SER A 42 -8.70 30.01 -15.12
C SER A 42 -8.22 29.66 -16.53
N ILE A 43 -8.45 28.43 -16.97
CA ILE A 43 -8.12 28.01 -18.34
C ILE A 43 -8.94 28.81 -19.38
N ASN A 44 -10.23 29.05 -19.14
CA ASN A 44 -11.07 29.85 -20.04
C ASN A 44 -10.59 31.29 -20.13
N ILE A 45 -10.20 31.91 -19.00
CA ILE A 45 -9.61 33.25 -18.98
C ILE A 45 -8.32 33.28 -19.81
N LEU A 46 -7.43 32.28 -19.64
CA LEU A 46 -6.21 32.18 -20.45
C LEU A 46 -6.51 32.06 -21.95
N LYS A 47 -7.54 31.29 -22.33
CA LYS A 47 -7.97 31.12 -23.71
C LYS A 47 -8.55 32.40 -24.34
N THR A 48 -9.08 33.32 -23.53
CA THR A 48 -9.61 34.61 -24.01
C THR A 48 -8.52 35.69 -24.15
N SER A 49 -7.33 35.45 -23.63
CA SER A 49 -6.22 36.42 -23.71
C SER A 49 -5.76 36.63 -25.16
N GLU A 50 -5.31 37.83 -25.47
CA GLU A 50 -4.87 38.18 -26.82
C GLU A 50 -3.70 37.34 -27.28
N TRP A 51 -2.74 37.06 -26.39
CA TRP A 51 -1.58 36.23 -26.72
C TRP A 51 -1.99 34.81 -27.12
N TYR A 52 -3.01 34.22 -26.48
CA TYR A 52 -3.51 32.87 -26.82
C TYR A 52 -4.15 32.84 -28.21
N LYS A 53 -4.86 33.90 -28.58
CA LYS A 53 -5.47 34.07 -29.91
C LYS A 53 -4.44 34.23 -31.02
N LEU A 54 -3.26 34.78 -30.66
CA LEU A 54 -2.11 34.99 -31.58
C LEU A 54 -1.26 33.73 -31.75
N VAL A 55 -1.47 32.68 -30.91
CA VAL A 55 -0.76 31.39 -31.04
C VAL A 55 -1.36 30.63 -32.22
N ASP A 56 -0.74 30.72 -33.37
CA ASP A 56 -1.03 29.81 -34.47
C ASP A 56 -0.64 28.39 -34.11
N VAL A 57 -1.54 27.44 -34.40
CA VAL A 57 -1.24 26.02 -34.31
C VAL A 57 -0.24 25.70 -35.42
N ASN A 58 1.03 25.98 -35.15
CA ASN A 58 2.10 25.72 -36.08
C ASN A 58 2.29 24.21 -36.22
N ARG A 59 1.92 23.66 -37.36
CA ARG A 59 2.11 22.25 -37.70
C ARG A 59 3.54 21.92 -38.14
N ASN A 60 4.42 22.89 -38.14
CA ASN A 60 5.82 22.67 -38.46
C ASN A 60 6.55 22.12 -37.24
N ASN A 61 7.31 21.05 -37.44
CA ASN A 61 8.12 20.38 -36.40
C ASN A 61 9.31 21.21 -35.86
N PHE A 62 9.32 22.54 -36.11
CA PHE A 62 10.37 23.41 -35.62
C PHE A 62 10.10 23.84 -34.18
N LEU A 63 10.92 23.35 -33.28
CA LEU A 63 10.81 23.67 -31.87
C LEU A 63 11.64 24.94 -31.57
N PRO A 64 11.02 26.01 -31.02
CA PRO A 64 11.73 27.23 -30.65
C PRO A 64 12.84 26.96 -29.64
N HIS A 65 14.02 27.57 -29.84
CA HIS A 65 15.16 27.39 -28.93
C HIS A 65 14.85 27.75 -27.48
N VAL A 66 13.91 28.67 -27.25
CA VAL A 66 13.46 29.10 -25.92
C VAL A 66 12.90 27.94 -25.07
N LEU A 67 12.35 26.89 -25.70
CA LEU A 67 11.87 25.69 -25.02
C LEU A 67 13.00 24.91 -24.34
N PHE A 68 14.24 25.12 -24.75
CA PHE A 68 15.40 24.42 -24.20
C PHE A 68 16.24 25.33 -23.30
N SER A 69 16.23 26.63 -23.55
CA SER A 69 17.09 27.61 -22.87
C SER A 69 16.46 28.18 -21.57
N ASP A 70 15.14 28.29 -21.48
CA ASP A 70 14.45 28.73 -20.28
C ASP A 70 13.99 27.50 -19.45
N SER A 71 14.40 27.43 -18.19
CA SER A 71 14.11 26.30 -17.30
C SER A 71 12.61 26.02 -17.12
N ARG A 72 11.78 27.05 -17.17
CA ARG A 72 10.31 26.95 -17.00
C ARG A 72 9.69 26.30 -18.22
N TYR A 73 10.08 26.74 -19.42
CA TYR A 73 9.60 26.14 -20.66
C TYR A 73 10.19 24.76 -20.92
N ASN A 74 11.43 24.52 -20.50
CA ASN A 74 12.05 23.20 -20.58
C ASN A 74 11.32 22.15 -19.71
N CYS A 75 10.88 22.54 -18.51
CA CYS A 75 10.07 21.69 -17.66
C CYS A 75 8.74 21.31 -18.33
N LEU A 76 8.02 22.29 -18.89
CA LEU A 76 6.77 22.05 -19.61
C LEU A 76 6.98 21.21 -20.88
N TYR A 77 8.08 21.46 -21.60
CA TYR A 77 8.40 20.68 -22.80
C TYR A 77 8.77 19.23 -22.48
N LYS A 78 9.51 18.98 -21.41
CA LYS A 78 9.78 17.62 -20.91
C LYS A 78 8.50 16.90 -20.55
N LEU A 79 7.64 17.57 -19.77
CA LEU A 79 6.34 17.01 -19.41
C LEU A 79 5.49 16.69 -20.65
N TYR A 80 5.45 17.61 -21.63
CA TYR A 80 4.75 17.40 -22.89
C TYR A 80 5.32 16.22 -23.68
N LYS A 81 6.65 16.09 -23.75
CA LYS A 81 7.31 14.94 -24.38
C LYS A 81 7.04 13.63 -23.66
N GLU A 82 7.07 13.65 -22.35
CA GLU A 82 6.73 12.47 -21.54
C GLU A 82 5.27 12.06 -21.78
N LEU A 83 4.35 13.01 -21.86
CA LEU A 83 2.96 12.75 -22.18
C LEU A 83 2.75 12.28 -23.63
N GLN A 84 3.53 12.77 -24.60
CA GLN A 84 3.46 12.33 -25.99
C GLN A 84 4.16 10.98 -26.25
N ASN A 85 5.30 10.75 -25.60
CA ASN A 85 6.03 9.49 -25.74
C ASN A 85 5.39 8.36 -24.96
N ASN A 86 4.54 8.69 -23.98
CA ASN A 86 3.67 7.72 -23.34
C ASN A 86 2.44 7.49 -24.23
N GLU A 87 2.64 6.80 -25.34
CA GLU A 87 1.55 6.20 -26.13
C GLU A 87 0.80 5.12 -25.35
N PHE A 88 1.16 4.95 -24.09
CA PHE A 88 0.52 3.99 -23.19
C PHE A 88 -0.80 4.57 -22.67
N LYS A 89 -1.89 3.99 -23.09
CA LYS A 89 -3.17 4.16 -22.39
C LYS A 89 -3.10 3.38 -21.09
N ILE A 90 -3.12 4.09 -19.96
CA ILE A 90 -3.29 3.46 -18.66
C ILE A 90 -4.77 3.09 -18.51
N GLU A 91 -5.06 1.82 -18.55
CA GLU A 91 -6.39 1.28 -18.26
C GLU A 91 -6.36 0.71 -16.84
N ILE A 92 -7.31 1.13 -16.01
CA ILE A 92 -7.51 0.58 -14.67
C ILE A 92 -8.59 -0.49 -14.81
N ASP A 93 -8.33 -1.68 -14.26
CA ASP A 93 -9.29 -2.78 -14.26
C ASP A 93 -10.65 -2.31 -13.74
N SER A 94 -11.71 -2.72 -14.43
CA SER A 94 -13.09 -2.35 -14.09
C SER A 94 -13.49 -2.78 -12.66
N HIS A 95 -12.86 -3.82 -12.12
CA HIS A 95 -13.08 -4.26 -10.74
C HIS A 95 -12.71 -3.21 -9.69
N TYR A 96 -11.78 -2.31 -9.98
CA TYR A 96 -11.48 -1.18 -9.10
C TYR A 96 -12.69 -0.26 -8.88
N THR A 97 -13.58 -0.14 -9.85
CA THR A 97 -14.76 0.74 -9.73
C THR A 97 -15.70 0.33 -8.61
N PHE A 98 -15.74 -0.95 -8.24
CA PHE A 98 -16.56 -1.46 -7.13
C PHE A 98 -15.91 -1.27 -5.76
N GLN A 99 -14.59 -1.14 -5.68
CA GLN A 99 -13.86 -0.99 -4.43
C GLN A 99 -13.87 0.44 -3.89
N TRP A 100 -14.15 1.43 -4.70
CA TRP A 100 -14.17 2.84 -4.33
C TRP A 100 -15.17 3.20 -3.21
N LYS A 101 -16.12 2.33 -2.94
CA LYS A 101 -17.12 2.53 -1.87
C LYS A 101 -16.66 2.11 -0.48
N ARG A 102 -15.52 1.43 -0.37
CA ARG A 102 -15.00 0.89 0.89
C ARG A 102 -13.69 1.54 1.28
N THR A 103 -13.77 2.57 2.12
CA THR A 103 -12.60 3.34 2.59
C THR A 103 -11.57 2.46 3.32
N ASP A 104 -12.02 1.42 4.03
CA ASP A 104 -11.16 0.43 4.67
C ASP A 104 -10.30 -0.31 3.65
N LYS A 105 -10.90 -0.76 2.56
CA LYS A 105 -10.20 -1.48 1.49
C LYS A 105 -9.24 -0.57 0.70
N LEU A 106 -9.65 0.65 0.41
CA LEU A 106 -8.77 1.65 -0.21
C LEU A 106 -7.54 1.95 0.68
N TYR A 107 -7.75 2.01 1.99
CA TYR A 107 -6.65 2.22 2.93
C TYR A 107 -5.69 1.02 2.98
N GLU A 108 -6.20 -0.21 2.94
CA GLU A 108 -5.38 -1.42 2.84
C GLU A 108 -4.51 -1.40 1.57
N MET A 109 -5.12 -1.15 0.40
CA MET A 109 -4.42 -1.07 -0.88
C MET A 109 -3.36 0.04 -0.87
N TRP A 110 -3.71 1.20 -0.34
CA TRP A 110 -2.77 2.32 -0.21
C TRP A 110 -1.59 1.96 0.69
N CYS A 111 -1.83 1.30 1.83
CA CYS A 111 -0.77 0.84 2.71
C CYS A 111 0.14 -0.18 2.02
N TYR A 112 -0.43 -1.16 1.30
CA TYR A 112 0.34 -2.14 0.54
C TYR A 112 1.26 -1.48 -0.48
N ILE A 113 0.74 -0.58 -1.31
CA ILE A 113 1.53 0.16 -2.30
C ILE A 113 2.61 1.02 -1.62
N LYS A 114 2.32 1.60 -0.45
CA LYS A 114 3.31 2.38 0.31
C LYS A 114 4.41 1.51 0.88
N ILE A 115 4.11 0.30 1.36
CA ILE A 115 5.12 -0.69 1.79
C ILE A 115 6.01 -1.06 0.60
N CYS A 116 5.45 -1.36 -0.57
CA CYS A 116 6.22 -1.59 -1.78
C CYS A 116 7.20 -0.44 -2.06
N LYS A 117 6.70 0.79 -2.01
CA LYS A 117 7.52 1.99 -2.25
C LYS A 117 8.62 2.17 -1.18
N ILE A 118 8.33 1.86 0.08
CA ILE A 118 9.31 1.89 1.17
C ILE A 118 10.45 0.89 0.91
N LEU A 119 10.13 -0.33 0.48
CA LEU A 119 11.13 -1.35 0.17
C LEU A 119 12.04 -0.95 -0.99
N CYS A 120 11.50 -0.24 -2.00
CA CYS A 120 12.27 0.28 -3.14
C CYS A 120 13.04 1.57 -2.86
N ASN A 121 12.76 2.26 -1.74
CA ASN A 121 13.37 3.54 -1.44
C ASN A 121 14.89 3.41 -1.22
N ASN A 122 15.65 4.47 -1.50
CA ASN A 122 17.11 4.52 -1.39
C ASN A 122 17.65 4.02 -0.03
N ASN A 123 16.88 4.19 1.04
CA ASN A 123 17.26 3.75 2.38
C ASN A 123 17.29 2.21 2.54
N LEU A 124 16.40 1.49 1.86
CA LEU A 124 16.35 0.02 1.82
C LEU A 124 16.97 -0.50 0.51
N GLY A 125 16.61 0.10 -0.62
CA GLY A 125 17.21 -0.13 -1.91
C GLY A 125 17.00 -1.53 -2.49
N PHE A 126 15.82 -2.14 -2.24
CA PHE A 126 15.44 -3.38 -2.90
C PHE A 126 14.95 -3.11 -4.32
N ASN A 127 15.32 -3.98 -5.25
CA ASN A 127 14.82 -3.98 -6.61
C ASN A 127 13.65 -4.94 -6.74
N ILE A 128 12.61 -4.56 -7.48
CA ILE A 128 11.53 -5.48 -7.82
C ILE A 128 12.02 -6.37 -8.96
N ILE A 129 11.88 -7.69 -8.79
CA ILE A 129 12.31 -8.70 -9.76
C ILE A 129 11.18 -9.53 -10.34
N GLY A 130 9.97 -9.41 -9.77
CA GLY A 130 8.81 -10.15 -10.28
C GLY A 130 7.53 -9.87 -9.50
N GLY A 131 6.44 -10.44 -9.98
CA GLY A 131 5.12 -10.35 -9.38
C GLY A 131 4.27 -9.19 -9.92
N TRP A 132 3.22 -8.81 -9.19
CA TRP A 132 2.22 -7.84 -9.59
C TRP A 132 2.80 -6.60 -10.30
N LEU A 133 2.27 -6.23 -11.45
CA LEU A 133 2.72 -5.21 -12.39
C LEU A 133 3.99 -5.56 -13.18
N PHE A 134 4.69 -6.65 -12.91
CA PHE A 134 5.97 -6.95 -13.55
C PHE A 134 5.94 -8.16 -14.49
N ASP A 135 5.12 -9.18 -14.18
CA ASP A 135 5.22 -10.46 -14.89
C ASP A 135 4.34 -10.55 -16.15
N GLU A 136 3.30 -9.71 -16.35
CA GLU A 136 2.31 -10.07 -17.37
C GLU A 136 1.71 -8.90 -18.21
N TYR A 137 2.10 -7.63 -18.02
CA TYR A 137 1.23 -6.54 -18.51
C TYR A 137 1.85 -5.55 -19.49
N ASN A 138 2.83 -5.98 -20.25
CA ASN A 138 3.32 -5.23 -21.41
C ASN A 138 2.59 -5.70 -22.69
N HIS A 139 1.31 -5.38 -22.83
CA HIS A 139 0.58 -5.58 -24.07
C HIS A 139 0.70 -4.34 -24.98
N GLY A 140 1.90 -4.12 -25.57
CA GLY A 140 2.13 -3.08 -26.56
C GLY A 140 1.91 -1.66 -26.04
N GLU A 141 0.96 -0.92 -26.62
CA GLU A 141 0.69 0.49 -26.32
C GLU A 141 -0.20 0.74 -25.07
N ARG A 142 -0.56 -0.30 -24.32
CA ARG A 142 -1.48 -0.21 -23.17
C ARG A 142 -0.85 -0.80 -21.93
N ILE A 143 -0.83 -0.03 -20.85
CA ILE A 143 -0.51 -0.51 -19.51
C ILE A 143 -1.84 -0.74 -18.81
N LEU A 144 -2.19 -2.00 -18.60
CA LEU A 144 -3.29 -2.37 -17.73
C LEU A 144 -2.78 -2.43 -16.30
N ILE A 145 -3.39 -1.67 -15.39
CA ILE A 145 -3.15 -1.83 -13.95
C ILE A 145 -4.11 -2.92 -13.47
N PRO A 146 -3.63 -4.13 -13.18
CA PRO A 146 -4.47 -5.23 -12.75
C PRO A 146 -5.04 -4.97 -11.37
N GLU A 147 -6.16 -5.61 -11.07
CA GLU A 147 -6.74 -5.59 -9.74
C GLU A 147 -5.73 -6.13 -8.70
N LEU A 148 -5.68 -5.49 -7.53
CA LEU A 148 -4.96 -6.02 -6.38
C LEU A 148 -5.81 -7.13 -5.73
N SER A 149 -5.76 -8.32 -6.33
CA SER A 149 -6.50 -9.49 -5.86
C SER A 149 -5.84 -10.16 -4.66
N SER A 150 -6.60 -10.97 -3.95
CA SER A 150 -6.09 -11.81 -2.87
C SER A 150 -4.95 -12.71 -3.38
N GLY A 151 -3.86 -12.79 -2.63
CA GLY A 151 -2.68 -13.55 -2.99
C GLY A 151 -1.70 -12.81 -3.92
N THR A 152 -2.01 -11.59 -4.34
CA THR A 152 -1.08 -10.76 -5.11
C THR A 152 0.26 -10.66 -4.40
N THR A 153 1.34 -11.01 -5.10
CA THR A 153 2.71 -11.04 -4.56
C THR A 153 3.62 -10.15 -5.39
N ILE A 154 4.50 -9.42 -4.73
CA ILE A 154 5.64 -8.73 -5.35
C ILE A 154 6.92 -9.29 -4.74
N ILE A 155 7.88 -9.58 -5.60
CA ILE A 155 9.17 -10.13 -5.22
C ILE A 155 10.23 -9.04 -5.33
N PHE A 156 10.96 -8.84 -4.24
CA PHE A 156 12.04 -7.88 -4.14
C PHE A 156 13.35 -8.61 -3.88
N GLU A 157 14.44 -8.07 -4.41
CA GLU A 157 15.78 -8.63 -4.20
C GLU A 157 16.80 -7.52 -3.94
N LYS A 158 17.73 -7.81 -3.04
CA LYS A 158 18.91 -7.01 -2.77
C LYS A 158 20.01 -7.90 -2.21
N ASN A 159 21.11 -8.02 -2.96
CA ASN A 159 22.22 -8.93 -2.64
C ASN A 159 21.72 -10.37 -2.45
N ASP A 160 21.92 -10.95 -1.27
CA ASP A 160 21.52 -12.29 -0.86
C ASP A 160 20.12 -12.36 -0.20
N ILE A 161 19.43 -11.21 -0.10
CA ILE A 161 18.12 -11.10 0.55
C ILE A 161 17.03 -11.00 -0.50
N ARG A 162 16.04 -11.89 -0.40
CA ARG A 162 14.81 -11.85 -1.18
C ARG A 162 13.62 -11.66 -0.27
N LEU A 163 12.69 -10.80 -0.67
CA LEU A 163 11.47 -10.48 0.08
C LEU A 163 10.26 -10.77 -0.80
N HIS A 164 9.28 -11.48 -0.24
CA HIS A 164 7.99 -11.69 -0.89
C HIS A 164 6.94 -10.89 -0.11
N LEU A 165 6.43 -9.82 -0.69
CA LEU A 165 5.33 -9.04 -0.13
C LEU A 165 4.01 -9.55 -0.71
N ILE A 166 3.20 -10.13 0.14
CA ILE A 166 1.99 -10.86 -0.22
C ILE A 166 0.78 -10.12 0.34
N TYR A 167 -0.22 -9.87 -0.50
CA TYR A 167 -1.46 -9.18 -0.14
C TYR A 167 -2.58 -10.18 0.12
N ASP A 168 -3.25 -10.06 1.27
CA ASP A 168 -4.53 -10.69 1.60
C ASP A 168 -4.60 -12.21 1.26
N LYS A 169 -3.49 -12.94 1.45
CA LYS A 169 -3.40 -14.38 1.13
C LYS A 169 -3.74 -15.23 2.35
N GLU A 170 -4.61 -16.18 2.12
CA GLU A 170 -4.93 -17.20 3.11
C GLU A 170 -3.72 -18.13 3.33
N VAL A 171 -3.45 -18.42 4.60
CA VAL A 171 -2.39 -19.34 5.02
C VAL A 171 -3.01 -20.69 5.28
N PRO A 172 -2.43 -21.80 4.77
CA PRO A 172 -2.99 -23.14 4.94
C PRO A 172 -3.06 -23.57 6.41
N PHE A 173 -3.93 -24.53 6.69
CA PHE A 173 -4.09 -25.11 8.02
C PHE A 173 -3.12 -26.25 8.31
N SER A 174 -2.48 -26.79 7.28
CA SER A 174 -1.57 -27.93 7.41
C SER A 174 -0.21 -27.66 6.80
N SER A 175 0.84 -28.19 7.43
CA SER A 175 2.20 -28.15 6.88
C SER A 175 2.34 -28.87 5.55
N THR A 176 1.47 -29.83 5.25
CA THR A 176 1.48 -30.57 3.98
C THR A 176 1.07 -29.72 2.77
N GLU A 177 0.40 -28.61 3.01
CA GLU A 177 -0.06 -27.66 1.98
C GLU A 177 0.92 -26.49 1.79
N THR A 178 2.03 -26.46 2.55
CA THR A 178 3.01 -25.38 2.48
C THR A 178 4.03 -25.61 1.38
N LEU A 179 4.49 -24.51 0.79
CA LEU A 179 5.55 -24.49 -0.22
C LEU A 179 6.63 -23.50 0.21
N LYS A 180 7.90 -23.95 0.22
CA LYS A 180 9.04 -23.18 0.74
C LYS A 180 9.10 -21.74 0.21
N ASN A 181 8.94 -21.56 -1.10
CA ASN A 181 9.18 -20.27 -1.76
C ASN A 181 7.91 -19.47 -2.05
N GLU A 182 6.72 -20.02 -1.76
CA GLU A 182 5.45 -19.37 -2.06
C GLU A 182 4.58 -19.16 -0.82
N ASN A 183 4.56 -20.15 0.06
CA ASN A 183 3.74 -20.11 1.26
C ASN A 183 4.37 -20.95 2.37
N PRO A 184 5.45 -20.45 3.02
CA PRO A 184 6.23 -21.21 3.99
C PRO A 184 5.53 -21.40 5.35
N LEU A 185 4.38 -20.78 5.55
CA LEU A 185 3.64 -20.75 6.81
C LEU A 185 2.40 -21.63 6.76
N TYR A 186 2.03 -22.18 7.91
CA TYR A 186 0.71 -22.74 8.18
C TYR A 186 0.21 -22.29 9.54
N MET A 187 -1.08 -22.41 9.80
CA MET A 187 -1.69 -21.89 11.00
C MET A 187 -2.92 -22.72 11.39
N THR A 188 -3.01 -23.14 12.65
CA THR A 188 -4.11 -23.94 13.17
C THR A 188 -5.30 -23.15 13.69
N SER A 189 -5.28 -21.81 13.51
CA SER A 189 -6.31 -20.89 13.99
C SER A 189 -7.20 -20.39 12.86
N VAL A 190 -8.45 -20.03 13.20
CA VAL A 190 -9.47 -19.54 12.25
C VAL A 190 -9.05 -18.20 11.59
N ASN A 191 -8.18 -17.43 12.25
CA ASN A 191 -7.69 -16.17 11.72
C ASN A 191 -6.41 -16.41 10.90
N ASN A 192 -6.52 -16.97 9.71
CA ASN A 192 -5.38 -17.39 8.88
C ASN A 192 -5.10 -16.47 7.68
N ARG A 193 -5.73 -15.29 7.64
CA ARG A 193 -5.66 -14.37 6.49
C ARG A 193 -5.25 -12.96 6.93
N PRO A 194 -3.93 -12.68 7.04
CA PRO A 194 -3.43 -11.35 7.32
C PRO A 194 -3.62 -10.42 6.12
N ASP A 195 -3.86 -9.13 6.37
CA ASP A 195 -4.03 -8.12 5.30
C ASP A 195 -2.79 -8.03 4.41
N CYS A 196 -1.57 -8.17 4.99
CA CYS A 196 -0.34 -8.21 4.23
C CYS A 196 0.75 -8.97 5.01
N ARG A 197 1.61 -9.70 4.29
CA ARG A 197 2.72 -10.47 4.84
C ARG A 197 3.98 -10.24 4.03
N LEU A 198 5.11 -10.06 4.70
CA LEU A 198 6.44 -9.96 4.12
C LEU A 198 7.27 -11.16 4.54
N ASP A 199 7.48 -12.11 3.65
CA ASP A 199 8.34 -13.27 3.88
C ASP A 199 9.78 -12.92 3.51
N VAL A 200 10.72 -13.19 4.42
CA VAL A 200 12.15 -12.84 4.28
C VAL A 200 12.95 -14.10 4.02
N TYR A 201 13.76 -14.07 2.97
CA TYR A 201 14.69 -15.14 2.59
C TYR A 201 16.12 -14.60 2.52
N LYS A 202 17.08 -15.39 2.92
CA LYS A 202 18.52 -15.14 2.73
C LYS A 202 19.15 -16.37 2.07
N ASN A 203 19.82 -16.19 0.95
CA ASN A 203 20.37 -17.29 0.15
C ASN A 203 19.31 -18.37 -0.17
N ASP A 204 18.08 -17.97 -0.54
CA ASP A 204 16.92 -18.84 -0.77
C ASP A 204 16.47 -19.69 0.44
N ILE A 205 16.97 -19.38 1.64
CA ILE A 205 16.51 -20.00 2.89
C ILE A 205 15.49 -19.07 3.53
N TYR A 206 14.31 -19.61 3.83
CA TYR A 206 13.28 -18.89 4.56
C TYR A 206 13.74 -18.58 6.00
N ILE A 207 13.72 -17.30 6.36
CA ILE A 207 14.15 -16.84 7.69
C ILE A 207 12.96 -16.69 8.60
N ARG A 208 12.13 -15.70 8.36
CA ARG A 208 10.90 -15.39 9.11
C ARG A 208 10.00 -14.48 8.30
N SER A 209 8.81 -14.24 8.82
CA SER A 209 7.86 -13.30 8.23
C SER A 209 7.55 -12.14 9.15
N ILE A 210 7.21 -11.01 8.54
CA ILE A 210 6.62 -9.83 9.18
C ILE A 210 5.17 -9.76 8.71
N VAL A 211 4.25 -9.60 9.65
CA VAL A 211 2.83 -9.43 9.35
C VAL A 211 2.44 -7.97 9.48
N PHE A 212 1.69 -7.45 8.52
CA PHE A 212 1.06 -6.15 8.57
C PHE A 212 -0.45 -6.34 8.60
N GLU A 213 -1.05 -5.92 9.69
CA GLU A 213 -2.49 -5.85 9.83
C GLU A 213 -2.94 -4.40 9.69
N ILE A 214 -3.86 -4.12 8.77
CA ILE A 214 -4.22 -2.78 8.35
C ILE A 214 -5.64 -2.46 8.80
N LYS A 215 -5.80 -1.48 9.68
CA LYS A 215 -7.12 -1.15 10.25
C LYS A 215 -7.45 0.32 10.09
N TYR A 216 -8.41 0.65 9.22
CA TYR A 216 -8.91 2.01 9.03
C TYR A 216 -9.81 2.43 10.21
N ARG A 217 -9.22 2.49 11.40
CA ARG A 217 -9.89 2.95 12.63
C ARG A 217 -8.89 3.45 13.65
N HIS A 218 -9.37 4.12 14.69
CA HIS A 218 -8.54 4.53 15.81
C HIS A 218 -7.98 3.33 16.58
N LYS A 219 -6.74 3.45 17.06
CA LYS A 219 -6.06 2.42 17.83
C LYS A 219 -6.88 1.87 18.99
N HIS A 220 -7.57 2.72 19.76
CA HIS A 220 -8.36 2.28 20.93
C HIS A 220 -9.50 1.32 20.59
N TYR A 221 -9.98 1.31 19.34
CA TYR A 221 -10.94 0.31 18.85
C TYR A 221 -10.27 -0.99 18.39
N ILE A 222 -8.96 -0.96 18.20
CA ILE A 222 -8.16 -2.14 17.83
C ILE A 222 -7.62 -2.80 19.08
N TRP A 223 -7.12 -1.99 20.02
CA TRP A 223 -6.44 -2.45 21.22
C TRP A 223 -6.84 -1.65 22.45
N ASP A 224 -7.47 -2.32 23.44
CA ASP A 224 -7.77 -1.76 24.73
C ASP A 224 -7.11 -2.60 25.84
N LYS A 225 -6.13 -2.03 26.53
CA LYS A 225 -5.40 -2.69 27.62
C LYS A 225 -6.29 -3.21 28.75
N ARG A 226 -7.44 -2.59 28.97
CA ARG A 226 -8.40 -2.98 30.01
C ARG A 226 -9.10 -4.31 29.70
N LEU A 227 -9.21 -4.64 28.39
CA LEU A 227 -9.89 -5.84 27.92
C LEU A 227 -8.96 -7.07 27.84
N ILE A 228 -7.64 -6.91 28.10
CA ILE A 228 -6.67 -7.99 27.92
C ILE A 228 -7.00 -9.18 28.84
N ARG A 229 -7.48 -8.93 30.04
CA ARG A 229 -7.71 -9.99 31.06
C ARG A 229 -8.99 -10.78 30.84
N ASN A 230 -10.12 -10.13 30.53
CA ASN A 230 -11.42 -10.77 30.64
C ASN A 230 -12.24 -10.87 29.36
N ASN A 231 -12.11 -9.94 28.38
CA ASN A 231 -12.93 -9.95 27.15
C ASN A 231 -12.20 -9.31 25.98
N LYS A 232 -11.19 -10.00 25.45
CA LYS A 232 -10.52 -9.53 24.23
C LYS A 232 -11.50 -9.38 23.09
N SER A 233 -11.52 -8.22 22.44
CA SER A 233 -12.32 -8.03 21.22
C SER A 233 -11.89 -9.01 20.13
N ALA A 234 -12.75 -9.24 19.14
CA ALA A 234 -12.43 -10.11 18.01
C ALA A 234 -11.14 -9.66 17.31
N VAL A 235 -10.95 -8.35 17.14
CA VAL A 235 -9.77 -7.75 16.53
C VAL A 235 -8.52 -7.99 17.39
N MET A 236 -8.60 -7.85 18.71
CA MET A 236 -7.48 -8.17 19.61
C MET A 236 -7.08 -9.64 19.51
N ARG A 237 -8.04 -10.56 19.48
CA ARG A 237 -7.78 -11.99 19.30
C ARG A 237 -7.11 -12.27 17.96
N GLN A 238 -7.56 -11.61 16.89
CA GLN A 238 -6.98 -11.74 15.56
C GLN A 238 -5.50 -11.33 15.54
N VAL A 239 -5.14 -10.14 16.01
CA VAL A 239 -3.74 -9.68 15.97
C VAL A 239 -2.82 -10.48 16.90
N ILE A 240 -3.31 -10.96 18.05
CA ILE A 240 -2.54 -11.85 18.92
C ILE A 240 -2.35 -13.22 18.26
N SER A 241 -3.37 -13.72 17.56
CA SER A 241 -3.30 -14.98 16.81
C SER A 241 -2.21 -14.92 15.75
N TYR A 242 -2.08 -13.82 15.02
CA TYR A 242 -1.00 -13.64 14.06
C TYR A 242 0.39 -13.66 14.69
N ALA A 243 0.54 -13.14 15.87
CA ALA A 243 1.84 -13.16 16.56
C ALA A 243 2.24 -14.51 17.14
N LYS A 244 1.29 -15.45 17.36
CA LYS A 244 1.56 -16.65 18.17
C LYS A 244 1.23 -17.97 17.50
N ASN A 245 0.32 -18.01 16.52
CA ASN A 245 -0.26 -19.25 16.04
C ASN A 245 0.22 -19.68 14.64
N PHE A 246 1.13 -18.92 14.04
CA PHE A 246 1.82 -19.35 12.83
C PHE A 246 2.93 -20.34 13.14
N GLU A 247 3.09 -21.32 12.27
CA GLU A 247 4.17 -22.30 12.30
C GLU A 247 4.81 -22.42 10.90
N SER A 248 6.04 -22.94 10.85
CA SER A 248 6.75 -23.25 9.61
C SER A 248 7.69 -24.44 9.79
N ILE A 249 7.75 -25.28 8.75
CA ILE A 249 8.73 -26.39 8.68
C ILE A 249 10.01 -25.97 7.93
N TYR A 250 10.02 -24.78 7.34
CA TYR A 250 11.13 -24.28 6.50
C TYR A 250 12.04 -23.28 7.20
N LEU A 251 11.76 -22.94 8.44
CA LEU A 251 12.47 -21.91 9.19
C LEU A 251 13.97 -22.22 9.25
N PHE A 252 14.82 -21.25 8.90
CA PHE A 252 16.29 -21.39 8.87
C PHE A 252 16.77 -22.66 8.14
N GLY A 253 16.02 -23.10 7.12
CA GLY A 253 16.38 -24.23 6.27
C GLY A 253 16.09 -25.60 6.83
N GLY A 254 15.38 -25.74 7.95
CA GLY A 254 15.10 -27.09 8.45
C GLY A 254 14.10 -27.23 9.58
N GLU A 255 13.52 -28.43 9.66
CA GLU A 255 12.49 -28.77 10.65
C GLU A 255 12.96 -28.68 12.12
N LYS A 256 14.27 -28.74 12.39
CA LYS A 256 14.83 -28.58 13.73
C LYS A 256 14.43 -27.27 14.40
N TYR A 257 14.12 -26.24 13.60
CA TYR A 257 13.70 -24.93 14.07
C TYR A 257 12.18 -24.74 14.14
N ARG A 258 11.38 -25.78 13.85
CA ARG A 258 9.92 -25.72 13.83
C ARG A 258 9.28 -25.12 15.09
N ARG A 259 9.94 -25.25 16.24
CA ARG A 259 9.46 -24.69 17.52
C ARG A 259 9.66 -23.19 17.65
N PHE A 260 10.48 -22.58 16.81
CA PHE A 260 10.64 -21.14 16.80
C PHE A 260 9.43 -20.47 16.15
N ASN A 261 9.07 -19.30 16.65
CA ASN A 261 8.01 -18.51 16.05
C ASN A 261 8.43 -18.00 14.66
N PRO A 262 7.76 -18.37 13.57
CA PRO A 262 8.11 -17.87 12.25
C PRO A 262 7.72 -16.39 12.04
N ILE A 263 6.88 -15.82 12.90
CA ILE A 263 6.54 -14.40 12.84
C ILE A 263 7.48 -13.62 13.76
N TYR A 264 8.29 -12.77 13.15
CA TYR A 264 9.22 -11.94 13.89
C TYR A 264 8.51 -10.78 14.59
N LYS A 265 7.64 -10.06 13.84
CA LYS A 265 6.89 -8.90 14.33
C LYS A 265 5.54 -8.79 13.63
N VAL A 266 4.53 -8.32 14.36
CA VAL A 266 3.25 -7.90 13.77
C VAL A 266 3.13 -6.39 13.88
N PHE A 267 3.09 -5.72 12.74
CA PHE A 267 2.81 -4.29 12.64
C PHE A 267 1.32 -4.06 12.42
N ILE A 268 0.71 -3.24 13.25
CA ILE A 268 -0.67 -2.81 13.09
C ILE A 268 -0.65 -1.38 12.55
N LEU A 269 -1.01 -1.24 11.27
CA LEU A 269 -1.07 0.05 10.58
C LEU A 269 -2.44 0.67 10.76
N HIS A 270 -2.49 1.91 11.23
CA HIS A 270 -3.74 2.62 11.45
C HIS A 270 -3.58 4.13 11.21
N PRO A 271 -4.65 4.85 10.79
CA PRO A 271 -4.51 6.25 10.38
C PRO A 271 -4.42 7.24 11.54
N LYS A 272 -4.87 6.87 12.76
CA LYS A 272 -5.04 7.86 13.82
C LYS A 272 -4.91 7.30 15.25
N ASN A 273 -4.16 8.02 16.09
CA ASN A 273 -4.09 7.86 17.56
C ASN A 273 -4.89 8.94 18.25
N LEU A 274 -5.33 8.68 19.50
CA LEU A 274 -5.95 9.71 20.37
C LEU A 274 -4.95 10.83 20.66
N ASN A 275 -3.70 10.48 20.90
CA ASN A 275 -2.60 11.44 21.06
C ASN A 275 -1.83 11.55 19.73
N GLU A 276 -1.98 12.66 19.04
CA GLU A 276 -1.34 12.89 17.72
C GLU A 276 0.19 12.97 17.76
N LYS A 277 0.79 13.10 18.96
CA LYS A 277 2.24 13.14 19.11
C LYS A 277 2.88 11.75 19.02
N ASN A 278 2.16 10.70 19.42
CA ASN A 278 2.69 9.34 19.41
C ASN A 278 2.37 8.64 18.09
N LEU A 279 3.39 8.47 17.25
CA LEU A 279 3.28 7.79 15.96
C LEU A 279 3.43 6.27 16.07
N GLU A 280 3.98 5.78 17.16
CA GLU A 280 4.19 4.35 17.42
C GLU A 280 3.89 3.97 18.87
N GLU A 281 3.52 2.73 19.09
CA GLU A 281 3.40 2.12 20.42
C GLU A 281 3.64 0.61 20.31
N GLU A 282 4.51 0.10 21.15
CA GLU A 282 4.84 -1.32 21.19
C GLU A 282 4.13 -2.02 22.35
N VAL A 283 3.65 -3.25 22.07
CA VAL A 283 3.09 -4.18 23.06
C VAL A 283 4.01 -5.40 23.12
N VAL A 284 5.06 -5.28 23.90
CA VAL A 284 6.18 -6.24 23.97
C VAL A 284 5.72 -7.66 24.28
N ASP A 285 4.82 -7.84 25.26
CA ASP A 285 4.31 -9.15 25.69
C ASP A 285 3.64 -9.96 24.56
N HIS A 286 3.22 -9.28 23.51
CA HIS A 286 2.51 -9.89 22.38
C HIS A 286 3.25 -9.74 21.05
N ASN A 287 4.45 -9.16 21.04
CA ASN A 287 5.22 -8.90 19.83
C ASN A 287 4.47 -8.09 18.76
N LEU A 288 3.69 -7.11 19.23
CA LEU A 288 2.86 -6.24 18.40
C LEU A 288 3.42 -4.82 18.43
N LYS A 289 3.44 -4.15 17.29
CA LYS A 289 3.78 -2.73 17.21
C LYS A 289 2.73 -1.98 16.40
N PHE A 290 2.13 -0.96 17.02
CA PHE A 290 1.16 -0.06 16.40
C PHE A 290 1.89 1.10 15.74
N LEU A 291 1.63 1.34 14.48
CA LEU A 291 2.23 2.41 13.69
C LEU A 291 1.16 3.26 13.06
N VAL A 292 1.25 4.57 13.26
CA VAL A 292 0.40 5.52 12.55
C VAL A 292 0.90 5.65 11.12
N MET A 293 0.03 5.39 10.15
CA MET A 293 0.32 5.52 8.74
C MET A 293 -0.83 6.21 8.01
N ARG A 294 -0.60 7.43 7.52
CA ARG A 294 -1.56 8.20 6.75
C ARG A 294 -0.85 9.05 5.69
N PRO A 295 -1.53 9.56 4.66
CA PRO A 295 -0.94 10.52 3.74
C PRO A 295 -0.24 11.64 4.50
N GLN A 296 1.01 11.95 4.12
CA GLN A 296 1.87 13.00 4.69
C GLN A 296 2.35 12.80 6.15
N LYS A 297 1.95 11.72 6.87
CA LYS A 297 2.40 11.51 8.25
C LYS A 297 2.64 10.04 8.56
N GLY A 298 3.71 9.76 9.31
CA GLY A 298 4.02 8.42 9.81
C GLY A 298 4.76 7.51 8.84
N ILE A 299 4.91 7.89 7.56
CA ILE A 299 5.56 7.05 6.55
C ILE A 299 7.03 6.80 6.89
N ILE A 300 7.78 7.84 7.29
CA ILE A 300 9.19 7.74 7.68
C ILE A 300 9.34 6.79 8.88
N ASN A 301 8.45 6.89 9.86
CA ASN A 301 8.46 6.03 11.03
C ASN A 301 8.20 4.56 10.68
N VAL A 302 7.27 4.29 9.75
CA VAL A 302 7.01 2.94 9.24
C VAL A 302 8.23 2.42 8.47
N GLU A 303 8.86 3.25 7.65
CA GLU A 303 10.09 2.92 6.91
C GLU A 303 11.23 2.52 7.84
N GLU A 304 11.50 3.31 8.88
CA GLU A 304 12.55 3.02 9.87
C GLU A 304 12.27 1.70 10.60
N ASN A 305 11.02 1.47 11.00
CA ASN A 305 10.64 0.22 11.67
C ASN A 305 10.81 -1.00 10.77
N ILE A 306 10.40 -0.93 9.52
CA ILE A 306 10.59 -2.02 8.53
C ILE A 306 12.10 -2.26 8.33
N LYS A 307 12.87 -1.20 8.13
CA LYS A 307 14.33 -1.28 7.92
C LYS A 307 15.03 -1.96 9.10
N CYS A 308 14.78 -1.49 10.33
CA CYS A 308 15.37 -2.07 11.53
C CYS A 308 15.01 -3.55 11.66
N THR A 309 13.73 -3.89 11.45
CA THR A 309 13.25 -5.26 11.55
C THR A 309 13.90 -6.19 10.52
N ILE A 310 14.05 -5.76 9.26
CA ILE A 310 14.73 -6.57 8.23
C ILE A 310 16.21 -6.76 8.58
N LEU A 311 16.90 -5.70 9.06
CA LEU A 311 18.29 -5.80 9.45
C LEU A 311 18.50 -6.73 10.66
N GLU A 312 17.60 -6.67 11.64
CA GLU A 312 17.62 -7.58 12.80
C GLU A 312 17.42 -9.04 12.36
N LEU A 313 16.46 -9.29 11.46
CA LEU A 313 16.23 -10.62 10.90
C LEU A 313 17.44 -11.16 10.15
N CYS A 314 18.12 -10.31 9.37
CA CYS A 314 19.30 -10.72 8.62
C CYS A 314 20.48 -11.06 9.55
N ARG A 315 20.63 -10.34 10.67
CA ARG A 315 21.65 -10.64 11.69
C ARG A 315 21.30 -11.95 12.42
N GLU A 316 20.06 -12.10 12.87
CA GLU A 316 19.63 -13.35 13.51
C GLU A 316 19.87 -14.57 12.60
N ALA A 317 19.64 -14.42 11.29
CA ALA A 317 19.88 -15.50 10.34
C ALA A 317 21.35 -15.95 10.30
N GLU A 318 22.31 -15.05 10.56
CA GLU A 318 23.76 -15.39 10.60
C GLU A 318 24.11 -16.37 11.72
N ASP A 319 23.30 -16.42 12.78
CA ASP A 319 23.50 -17.35 13.89
C ASP A 319 22.97 -18.76 13.58
N TYR A 320 22.12 -18.92 12.57
CA TYR A 320 21.40 -20.18 12.26
C TYR A 320 21.69 -20.77 10.87
N ILE A 321 22.19 -19.94 9.95
CA ILE A 321 22.53 -20.30 8.57
C ILE A 321 24.04 -20.23 8.38
#